data_8fe079bef86cf80cb03242a6448eedc2
#
_entry.id   8fe079bef86cf80cb03242a6448eedc2
#
_cell.length_a   1.000
_cell.length_b   1.000
_cell.length_c   1.000
_cell.angle_alpha   90.00
_cell.angle_beta   90.00
_cell.angle_gamma   90.00
#
_symmetry.space_group_name_H-M   'P 1'
#
loop_
_entity.id
_entity.type
_entity.pdbx_description
1 polymer ?
#
loop_
_entity_poly.entity_id
_entity_poly.type
_entity_poly.pdbx_seq_one_letter_code
_entity_poly.pdbx_strand_id
1 'polypeptide(L)'
;MQEFIDFLGAQTPYDLLDSDDLDKLARTVEVEFFGSGDVIVPENVPALEHLYIVRTGAVEVLDRGRTVDVLTSGDTFGHVSVLSGLPPALVVRAAEDTLCYRIPDPRTVIAHPDRLRYAHYGTVTARERLLASGGSFNRLERLIVDLTHPISWCHASDSIREVAQTMTRTGQSCANFVHDGQIGIVTDDDFRKRVATGEIPVDAPISAIASIPAMAVSSDVTVSAAYLHMVEHGIHHLVVTDTSGSAVGIARVVDIAATDVRHPLLIRSATASANSFDELARAATMLRPTAVELWDAGVPPFHLGALYSTMVEAVFRKIIDLSTSTAPLAGIHSSWMLLGSLGRREPLLNSDIDTALVWNPTAVDGSTQPSREDIATACRPLLDRLDQFGLMPCPEGLNASSPLFNRTVGAWQQAAALWRAELDNAKYLMLTSTLLDARPITNTALAQPVRAAFSAGAEDPSFGRTFTHYSLGSRPPSGFTRNFVIGRFGELKGHLNLKKAGLRPVASLARALALRTGDTTGSTVDRLDRAHAAGWLNIDEAESLKGAFRLCYELVLDEQIQAIKGDREIRSTVDVDKLDSLQRRHLRAAFRAINQVQERISSDRYEQ
;
A
#
# COMPACT_ATOMS: atom_id res chain seq x y z
N MET A 1 -14.92 -42.77 -18.11
CA MET A 1 -13.73 -43.16 -17.32
C MET A 1 -12.46 -42.46 -17.84
N GLN A 2 -12.09 -42.67 -19.10
CA GLN A 2 -10.89 -42.03 -19.67
C GLN A 2 -10.94 -40.49 -19.58
N GLU A 3 -12.10 -39.89 -19.80
CA GLU A 3 -12.30 -38.43 -19.68
C GLU A 3 -11.98 -37.89 -18.26
N PHE A 4 -12.34 -38.65 -17.19
CA PHE A 4 -12.02 -38.28 -15.83
C PHE A 4 -10.52 -38.36 -15.57
N ILE A 5 -9.86 -39.43 -16.06
CA ILE A 5 -8.40 -39.63 -15.93
C ILE A 5 -7.66 -38.50 -16.64
N ASP A 6 -8.02 -38.21 -17.89
CA ASP A 6 -7.39 -37.18 -18.72
C ASP A 6 -7.59 -35.79 -18.11
N PHE A 7 -8.78 -35.49 -17.58
CA PHE A 7 -9.05 -34.21 -16.94
C PHE A 7 -8.30 -34.07 -15.62
N LEU A 8 -8.40 -35.05 -14.73
CA LEU A 8 -7.73 -35.03 -13.44
C LEU A 8 -6.20 -35.00 -13.58
N GLY A 9 -5.66 -35.85 -14.46
CA GLY A 9 -4.21 -35.89 -14.69
C GLY A 9 -3.63 -34.62 -15.32
N ALA A 10 -4.45 -33.75 -15.87
CA ALA A 10 -4.05 -32.44 -16.37
C ALA A 10 -4.13 -31.34 -15.30
N GLN A 11 -4.69 -31.60 -14.10
CA GLN A 11 -4.90 -30.63 -13.04
C GLN A 11 -4.01 -30.90 -11.83
N THR A 12 -3.34 -29.87 -11.35
CA THR A 12 -2.60 -29.96 -10.07
C THR A 12 -3.63 -29.87 -8.92
N PRO A 13 -3.47 -30.76 -7.91
CA PRO A 13 -2.36 -31.66 -7.61
C PRO A 13 -2.51 -33.10 -8.11
N TYR A 14 -3.52 -33.41 -8.89
CA TYR A 14 -3.84 -34.77 -9.34
C TYR A 14 -2.85 -35.28 -10.39
N ASP A 15 -2.17 -34.38 -11.12
CA ASP A 15 -1.05 -34.66 -12.03
C ASP A 15 0.18 -35.31 -11.35
N LEU A 16 0.21 -35.28 -10.01
CA LEU A 16 1.28 -35.91 -9.19
C LEU A 16 0.94 -37.36 -8.79
N LEU A 17 -0.28 -37.84 -9.08
CA LEU A 17 -0.68 -39.20 -8.80
C LEU A 17 -0.08 -40.16 -9.83
N ASP A 18 0.30 -41.36 -9.40
CA ASP A 18 0.61 -42.43 -10.35
C ASP A 18 -0.66 -42.89 -11.10
N SER A 19 -0.45 -43.66 -12.19
CA SER A 19 -1.56 -44.06 -13.05
C SER A 19 -2.60 -44.95 -12.33
N ASP A 20 -2.15 -45.76 -11.35
CA ASP A 20 -3.04 -46.67 -10.62
C ASP A 20 -3.91 -45.91 -9.61
N ASP A 21 -3.32 -44.95 -8.94
CA ASP A 21 -4.03 -44.09 -7.99
C ASP A 21 -4.97 -43.10 -8.69
N LEU A 22 -4.56 -42.60 -9.85
CA LEU A 22 -5.42 -41.73 -10.67
C LEU A 22 -6.64 -42.51 -11.24
N ASP A 23 -6.44 -43.78 -11.66
CA ASP A 23 -7.53 -44.66 -12.11
C ASP A 23 -8.51 -44.98 -10.95
N LYS A 24 -8.00 -45.28 -9.75
CA LYS A 24 -8.82 -45.47 -8.55
C LYS A 24 -9.63 -44.24 -8.22
N LEU A 25 -8.99 -43.06 -8.23
CA LEU A 25 -9.65 -41.80 -7.97
C LEU A 25 -10.75 -41.54 -9.00
N ALA A 26 -10.46 -41.68 -10.27
CA ALA A 26 -11.39 -41.46 -11.35
C ALA A 26 -12.67 -42.34 -11.26
N ARG A 27 -12.53 -43.54 -10.66
CA ARG A 27 -13.69 -44.45 -10.43
C ARG A 27 -14.63 -43.98 -9.32
N THR A 28 -14.16 -43.12 -8.40
CA THR A 28 -14.95 -42.60 -7.28
C THR A 28 -15.61 -41.27 -7.60
N VAL A 29 -15.24 -40.62 -8.71
CA VAL A 29 -15.79 -39.32 -9.10
C VAL A 29 -17.29 -39.39 -9.35
N GLU A 30 -18.02 -38.53 -8.69
CA GLU A 30 -19.40 -38.23 -8.93
C GLU A 30 -19.51 -36.87 -9.65
N VAL A 31 -20.54 -36.73 -10.50
CA VAL A 31 -20.77 -35.50 -11.27
C VAL A 31 -21.99 -34.77 -10.72
N GLU A 32 -21.82 -33.55 -10.29
CA GLU A 32 -22.90 -32.71 -9.76
C GLU A 32 -23.01 -31.42 -10.57
N PHE A 33 -24.25 -31.00 -10.84
CA PHE A 33 -24.56 -29.75 -11.54
C PHE A 33 -25.20 -28.76 -10.56
N PHE A 34 -24.77 -27.51 -10.66
CA PHE A 34 -25.29 -26.38 -9.88
C PHE A 34 -25.70 -25.26 -10.84
N GLY A 35 -26.92 -24.76 -10.71
CA GLY A 35 -27.40 -23.58 -11.44
C GLY A 35 -26.75 -22.30 -10.88
N SER A 36 -26.69 -21.27 -11.72
CA SER A 36 -26.19 -19.96 -11.30
C SER A 36 -26.90 -19.46 -10.05
N GLY A 37 -26.13 -19.11 -9.01
CA GLY A 37 -26.63 -18.66 -7.71
C GLY A 37 -26.84 -19.77 -6.66
N ASP A 38 -26.73 -21.05 -7.04
CA ASP A 38 -26.87 -22.17 -6.08
C ASP A 38 -25.72 -22.17 -5.06
N VAL A 39 -26.06 -22.35 -3.79
CA VAL A 39 -25.06 -22.48 -2.70
C VAL A 39 -24.58 -23.92 -2.65
N ILE A 40 -23.33 -24.14 -2.96
CA ILE A 40 -22.68 -25.47 -3.00
C ILE A 40 -22.18 -25.84 -1.60
N VAL A 41 -21.53 -24.92 -0.92
CA VAL A 41 -21.06 -25.09 0.45
C VAL A 41 -21.69 -23.97 1.31
N PRO A 42 -22.72 -24.26 2.11
CA PRO A 42 -23.36 -23.25 2.95
C PRO A 42 -22.58 -22.99 4.25
N GLU A 43 -22.96 -21.92 4.96
CA GLU A 43 -22.47 -21.63 6.31
C GLU A 43 -23.00 -22.67 7.32
N ASN A 44 -22.24 -22.89 8.39
CA ASN A 44 -22.64 -23.68 9.56
C ASN A 44 -23.00 -25.15 9.28
N VAL A 45 -22.44 -25.74 8.25
CA VAL A 45 -22.52 -27.20 8.01
C VAL A 45 -21.42 -27.93 8.78
N PRO A 46 -21.59 -29.23 9.09
CA PRO A 46 -20.51 -30.05 9.63
C PRO A 46 -19.27 -30.06 8.68
N ALA A 47 -18.15 -30.57 9.17
CA ALA A 47 -16.97 -30.78 8.33
C ALA A 47 -17.35 -31.58 7.07
N LEU A 48 -16.86 -31.13 5.92
CA LEU A 48 -17.12 -31.80 4.64
C LEU A 48 -16.41 -33.16 4.61
N GLU A 49 -17.07 -34.13 3.98
CA GLU A 49 -16.52 -35.48 3.80
C GLU A 49 -16.01 -35.70 2.36
N HIS A 50 -16.17 -34.70 1.48
CA HIS A 50 -15.84 -34.80 0.06
C HIS A 50 -15.22 -33.51 -0.46
N LEU A 51 -14.47 -33.61 -1.56
CA LEU A 51 -13.93 -32.48 -2.31
C LEU A 51 -14.75 -32.19 -3.55
N TYR A 52 -14.71 -30.94 -4.00
CA TYR A 52 -15.21 -30.54 -5.30
C TYR A 52 -14.09 -30.04 -6.20
N ILE A 53 -14.19 -30.36 -7.49
CA ILE A 53 -13.35 -29.82 -8.55
C ILE A 53 -14.27 -29.22 -9.62
N VAL A 54 -14.06 -27.96 -9.97
CA VAL A 54 -14.84 -27.33 -11.04
C VAL A 54 -14.46 -27.95 -12.37
N ARG A 55 -15.42 -28.59 -13.06
CA ARG A 55 -15.21 -29.17 -14.40
C ARG A 55 -15.49 -28.16 -15.50
N THR A 56 -16.60 -27.44 -15.41
CA THR A 56 -16.96 -26.30 -16.28
C THR A 56 -17.74 -25.29 -15.47
N GLY A 57 -17.72 -24.02 -15.89
CA GLY A 57 -18.34 -22.93 -15.16
C GLY A 57 -17.39 -22.28 -14.14
N ALA A 58 -17.97 -21.55 -13.20
CA ALA A 58 -17.24 -20.85 -12.16
C ALA A 58 -18.01 -20.83 -10.84
N VAL A 59 -17.29 -20.84 -9.70
CA VAL A 59 -17.88 -20.68 -8.37
C VAL A 59 -17.24 -19.50 -7.64
N GLU A 60 -18.03 -18.76 -6.90
CA GLU A 60 -17.55 -17.70 -5.99
C GLU A 60 -17.38 -18.25 -4.58
N VAL A 61 -16.28 -17.87 -3.96
CA VAL A 61 -16.02 -18.10 -2.55
C VAL A 61 -16.36 -16.82 -1.80
N LEU A 62 -17.24 -16.93 -0.82
CA LEU A 62 -17.82 -15.78 -0.11
C LEU A 62 -17.42 -15.81 1.37
N ASP A 63 -17.04 -14.64 1.87
CA ASP A 63 -16.88 -14.38 3.28
C ASP A 63 -17.89 -13.31 3.74
N ARG A 64 -18.82 -13.68 4.62
CA ARG A 64 -19.88 -12.78 5.10
C ARG A 64 -20.63 -12.07 3.97
N GLY A 65 -20.91 -12.81 2.88
CA GLY A 65 -21.63 -12.29 1.71
C GLY A 65 -20.78 -11.50 0.71
N ARG A 66 -19.46 -11.34 0.94
CA ARG A 66 -18.54 -10.68 0.02
C ARG A 66 -17.71 -11.71 -0.74
N THR A 67 -17.67 -11.64 -2.06
CA THR A 67 -16.83 -12.51 -2.89
C THR A 67 -15.34 -12.24 -2.60
N VAL A 68 -14.63 -13.26 -2.16
CA VAL A 68 -13.19 -13.22 -1.84
C VAL A 68 -12.36 -13.96 -2.86
N ASP A 69 -12.96 -14.91 -3.61
CA ASP A 69 -12.30 -15.63 -4.70
C ASP A 69 -13.31 -16.13 -5.72
N VAL A 70 -12.84 -16.43 -6.95
CA VAL A 70 -13.60 -17.07 -8.01
C VAL A 70 -12.80 -18.25 -8.54
N LEU A 71 -13.35 -19.44 -8.38
CA LEU A 71 -12.74 -20.68 -8.84
C LEU A 71 -13.33 -21.09 -10.19
N THR A 72 -12.48 -21.60 -11.07
CA THR A 72 -12.85 -21.98 -12.45
C THR A 72 -12.40 -23.41 -12.77
N SER A 73 -12.62 -23.85 -13.99
CA SER A 73 -12.28 -25.23 -14.43
C SER A 73 -10.89 -25.68 -13.98
N GLY A 74 -10.82 -26.79 -13.28
CA GLY A 74 -9.62 -27.40 -12.68
C GLY A 74 -9.37 -27.00 -11.23
N ASP A 75 -10.07 -26.00 -10.69
CA ASP A 75 -9.93 -25.59 -9.30
C ASP A 75 -10.66 -26.53 -8.34
N THR A 76 -10.04 -26.76 -7.15
CA THR A 76 -10.58 -27.62 -6.11
C THR A 76 -10.99 -26.81 -4.88
N PHE A 77 -12.13 -27.13 -4.28
CA PHE A 77 -12.60 -26.54 -3.03
C PHE A 77 -13.17 -27.58 -2.05
N GLY A 78 -13.40 -27.19 -0.79
CA GLY A 78 -13.84 -28.08 0.29
C GLY A 78 -12.71 -28.79 1.02
N HIS A 79 -11.49 -28.80 0.49
CA HIS A 79 -10.32 -29.54 1.01
C HIS A 79 -9.88 -29.09 2.42
N VAL A 80 -10.01 -27.80 2.77
CA VAL A 80 -9.66 -27.29 4.10
C VAL A 80 -10.53 -27.96 5.17
N SER A 81 -11.83 -27.99 4.94
CA SER A 81 -12.78 -28.63 5.85
C SER A 81 -12.53 -30.12 5.98
N VAL A 82 -12.30 -30.82 4.87
CA VAL A 82 -12.01 -32.28 4.85
C VAL A 82 -10.72 -32.59 5.60
N LEU A 83 -9.65 -31.82 5.41
CA LEU A 83 -8.34 -32.07 6.02
C LEU A 83 -8.30 -31.71 7.50
N SER A 84 -8.92 -30.60 7.89
CA SER A 84 -8.93 -30.13 9.27
C SER A 84 -9.97 -30.85 10.14
N GLY A 85 -11.00 -31.42 9.53
CA GLY A 85 -12.16 -31.94 10.25
C GLY A 85 -13.03 -30.84 10.88
N LEU A 86 -12.84 -29.58 10.47
CA LEU A 86 -13.59 -28.43 10.96
C LEU A 86 -14.68 -28.01 9.97
N PRO A 87 -15.76 -27.37 10.40
CA PRO A 87 -16.75 -26.76 9.52
C PRO A 87 -16.09 -25.81 8.52
N PRO A 88 -16.63 -25.68 7.27
CA PRO A 88 -16.13 -24.72 6.30
C PRO A 88 -16.30 -23.29 6.82
N ALA A 89 -15.25 -22.49 6.69
CA ALA A 89 -15.23 -21.11 7.14
C ALA A 89 -15.81 -20.12 6.09
N LEU A 90 -15.99 -20.57 4.85
CA LEU A 90 -16.41 -19.75 3.72
C LEU A 90 -17.57 -20.44 2.98
N VAL A 91 -18.49 -19.64 2.47
CA VAL A 91 -19.55 -20.11 1.58
C VAL A 91 -19.03 -20.25 0.17
N VAL A 92 -19.44 -21.31 -0.54
CA VAL A 92 -19.16 -21.45 -1.98
C VAL A 92 -20.48 -21.47 -2.74
N ARG A 93 -20.60 -20.62 -3.75
CA ARG A 93 -21.80 -20.45 -4.58
C ARG A 93 -21.45 -20.51 -6.06
N ALA A 94 -22.31 -21.12 -6.87
CA ALA A 94 -22.15 -21.11 -8.32
C ALA A 94 -22.31 -19.67 -8.86
N ALA A 95 -21.28 -19.14 -9.53
CA ALA A 95 -21.31 -17.83 -10.19
C ALA A 95 -22.07 -17.88 -11.51
N GLU A 96 -22.02 -19.01 -12.17
CA GLU A 96 -22.73 -19.36 -13.42
C GLU A 96 -23.12 -20.85 -13.37
N ASP A 97 -23.81 -21.34 -14.38
CA ASP A 97 -24.14 -22.77 -14.50
C ASP A 97 -22.84 -23.59 -14.47
N THR A 98 -22.69 -24.39 -13.42
CA THR A 98 -21.42 -25.03 -13.06
C THR A 98 -21.56 -26.53 -12.90
N LEU A 99 -20.66 -27.28 -13.56
CA LEU A 99 -20.48 -28.69 -13.36
C LEU A 99 -19.29 -28.98 -12.51
N CYS A 100 -19.48 -29.68 -11.39
CA CYS A 100 -18.42 -30.08 -10.48
C CYS A 100 -18.21 -31.60 -10.48
N TYR A 101 -16.97 -32.01 -10.34
CA TYR A 101 -16.62 -33.36 -9.93
C TYR A 101 -16.53 -33.39 -8.42
N ARG A 102 -17.30 -34.28 -7.79
CA ARG A 102 -17.29 -34.55 -6.38
C ARG A 102 -16.49 -35.82 -6.10
N ILE A 103 -15.54 -35.73 -5.19
CA ILE A 103 -14.71 -36.85 -4.76
C ILE A 103 -15.12 -37.24 -3.34
N PRO A 104 -15.86 -38.35 -3.14
CA PRO A 104 -16.20 -38.85 -1.82
C PRO A 104 -14.97 -39.44 -1.13
N ASP A 105 -14.87 -39.27 0.19
CA ASP A 105 -13.77 -39.74 1.05
C ASP A 105 -12.34 -39.56 0.47
N PRO A 106 -11.92 -38.31 0.23
CA PRO A 106 -10.61 -38.04 -0.35
C PRO A 106 -9.44 -38.37 0.60
N ARG A 107 -9.72 -38.77 1.86
CA ARG A 107 -8.70 -39.11 2.87
C ARG A 107 -7.81 -40.26 2.41
N THR A 108 -8.35 -41.22 1.69
CA THR A 108 -7.61 -42.35 1.11
C THR A 108 -6.59 -41.91 0.05
N VAL A 109 -6.91 -40.82 -0.67
CA VAL A 109 -6.03 -40.20 -1.69
C VAL A 109 -5.00 -39.28 -1.03
N ILE A 110 -5.36 -38.64 0.07
CA ILE A 110 -4.57 -37.63 0.78
C ILE A 110 -3.56 -38.25 1.77
N ALA A 111 -3.77 -39.49 2.23
CA ALA A 111 -3.04 -40.11 3.34
C ALA A 111 -1.60 -40.56 3.07
N HIS A 112 -1.04 -40.38 1.87
CA HIS A 112 0.32 -40.83 1.55
C HIS A 112 1.39 -39.80 1.98
N PRO A 113 2.56 -40.20 2.58
CA PRO A 113 3.60 -39.30 3.11
C PRO A 113 4.15 -38.27 2.12
N ASP A 114 4.30 -38.64 0.84
CA ASP A 114 4.70 -37.70 -0.23
C ASP A 114 3.60 -36.74 -0.65
N ARG A 115 2.38 -36.91 -0.14
CA ARG A 115 1.15 -36.17 -0.45
C ARG A 115 0.86 -35.03 0.55
N LEU A 116 1.73 -34.77 1.52
CA LEU A 116 1.76 -33.52 2.28
C LEU A 116 1.86 -32.30 1.35
N ARG A 117 2.35 -32.48 0.13
CA ARG A 117 2.24 -31.51 -0.96
C ARG A 117 0.79 -31.24 -1.37
N TYR A 118 -0.12 -32.19 -1.27
CA TYR A 118 -1.53 -32.02 -1.56
C TYR A 118 -2.18 -31.00 -0.59
N ALA A 119 -1.89 -31.09 0.69
CA ALA A 119 -2.29 -30.10 1.68
C ALA A 119 -1.68 -28.71 1.40
N HIS A 120 -0.54 -28.66 0.72
CA HIS A 120 0.15 -27.43 0.37
C HIS A 120 -0.38 -26.79 -0.91
N TYR A 121 -0.89 -27.57 -1.88
CA TYR A 121 -1.39 -27.11 -3.16
C TYR A 121 -2.91 -26.89 -3.20
N GLY A 122 -3.66 -27.66 -2.42
CA GLY A 122 -5.12 -27.56 -2.36
C GLY A 122 -5.62 -26.49 -1.43
N THR A 123 -4.76 -25.88 -0.65
CA THR A 123 -5.19 -24.91 0.32
C THR A 123 -4.89 -23.52 -0.12
N VAL A 124 -5.89 -22.78 -0.12
CA VAL A 124 -5.87 -21.50 0.54
C VAL A 124 -5.84 -20.38 -0.46
N THR A 125 -6.99 -19.79 -0.61
CA THR A 125 -7.08 -18.37 -0.90
C THR A 125 -6.03 -17.66 -0.05
N ALA A 126 -5.42 -16.60 -0.55
CA ALA A 126 -4.41 -15.84 0.19
C ALA A 126 -4.85 -15.55 1.63
N ARG A 127 -6.17 -15.44 1.85
CA ARG A 127 -6.80 -15.22 3.15
C ARG A 127 -6.79 -16.45 4.07
N GLU A 128 -6.96 -17.66 3.53
CA GLU A 128 -6.89 -18.90 4.34
C GLU A 128 -5.45 -19.23 4.74
N ARG A 129 -4.45 -18.91 3.89
CA ARG A 129 -3.03 -18.89 4.30
C ARG A 129 -2.80 -17.91 5.44
N LEU A 130 -3.43 -16.74 5.39
CA LEU A 130 -3.38 -15.72 6.43
C LEU A 130 -4.06 -16.18 7.73
N LEU A 131 -5.17 -16.91 7.64
CA LEU A 131 -5.88 -17.49 8.79
C LEU A 131 -5.14 -18.72 9.38
N ALA A 132 -4.49 -19.52 8.55
CA ALA A 132 -3.75 -20.72 8.96
C ALA A 132 -2.35 -20.42 9.52
N SER A 133 -1.70 -19.34 9.10
CA SER A 133 -0.39 -18.90 9.62
C SER A 133 -0.45 -18.24 11.00
N GLY A 134 -1.60 -18.28 11.64
CA GLY A 134 -1.82 -18.14 13.08
C GLY A 134 -1.32 -16.87 13.75
N GLY A 135 -2.20 -15.97 14.03
CA GLY A 135 -2.11 -15.09 15.20
C GLY A 135 -1.64 -13.66 14.96
N SER A 136 -0.68 -13.36 14.11
CA SER A 136 -0.19 -11.97 13.91
C SER A 136 -0.98 -11.19 12.87
N PHE A 137 -1.35 -11.84 11.76
CA PHE A 137 -2.09 -11.21 10.67
C PHE A 137 -3.50 -10.76 11.08
N ASN A 138 -4.16 -11.55 11.90
CA ASN A 138 -5.52 -11.27 12.37
C ASN A 138 -5.60 -10.02 13.29
N ARG A 139 -4.50 -9.57 13.90
CA ARG A 139 -4.49 -8.38 14.77
C ARG A 139 -4.49 -7.07 13.99
N LEU A 140 -3.72 -6.98 12.92
CA LEU A 140 -3.55 -5.73 12.17
C LEU A 140 -4.70 -5.45 11.17
N GLU A 141 -5.40 -6.51 10.75
CA GLU A 141 -6.62 -6.43 9.94
C GLU A 141 -7.90 -6.21 10.78
N ARG A 142 -7.83 -6.37 12.10
CA ARG A 142 -8.97 -6.08 13.00
C ARG A 142 -9.32 -4.60 12.95
N LEU A 143 -10.56 -4.29 13.32
CA LEU A 143 -10.96 -2.90 13.47
C LEU A 143 -10.29 -2.29 14.71
N ILE A 144 -9.91 -1.02 14.62
CA ILE A 144 -9.22 -0.33 15.71
C ILE A 144 -10.05 -0.26 16.98
N VAL A 145 -11.37 -0.26 16.85
CA VAL A 145 -12.29 -0.23 17.99
C VAL A 145 -12.10 -1.43 18.93
N ASP A 146 -11.67 -2.58 18.41
CA ASP A 146 -11.39 -3.79 19.20
C ASP A 146 -10.18 -3.66 20.13
N LEU A 147 -9.32 -2.66 19.90
CA LEU A 147 -8.11 -2.38 20.70
C LEU A 147 -8.20 -1.07 21.49
N THR A 148 -9.39 -0.49 21.59
CA THR A 148 -9.58 0.76 22.34
C THR A 148 -9.68 0.53 23.83
N HIS A 149 -9.22 1.52 24.58
CA HIS A 149 -9.42 1.66 26.01
C HIS A 149 -10.47 2.72 26.32
N PRO A 150 -11.15 2.63 27.47
CA PRO A 150 -12.04 3.69 27.90
C PRO A 150 -11.34 5.04 28.01
N ILE A 151 -12.04 6.08 27.62
CA ILE A 151 -11.51 7.44 27.66
C ILE A 151 -11.51 7.97 29.10
N SER A 152 -10.39 8.53 29.54
CA SER A 152 -10.31 9.25 30.80
C SER A 152 -10.73 10.70 30.57
N TRP A 153 -11.97 11.03 30.95
CA TRP A 153 -12.52 12.37 30.77
C TRP A 153 -12.17 13.29 31.93
N CYS A 154 -11.83 14.54 31.63
CA CYS A 154 -11.68 15.66 32.57
C CYS A 154 -12.38 16.91 32.01
N HIS A 155 -12.39 18.02 32.75
CA HIS A 155 -12.86 19.30 32.25
C HIS A 155 -11.72 20.14 31.72
N ALA A 156 -11.96 20.92 30.66
CA ALA A 156 -10.94 21.80 30.06
C ALA A 156 -10.36 22.83 31.05
N SER A 157 -11.14 23.17 32.08
CA SER A 157 -10.78 24.10 33.17
C SER A 157 -10.08 23.46 34.37
N ASP A 158 -10.04 22.10 34.44
CA ASP A 158 -9.35 21.44 35.54
C ASP A 158 -7.87 21.82 35.55
N SER A 159 -7.28 21.94 36.73
CA SER A 159 -5.87 22.30 36.80
C SER A 159 -4.99 21.15 36.29
N ILE A 160 -3.86 21.51 35.68
CA ILE A 160 -2.84 20.55 35.23
C ILE A 160 -2.47 19.58 36.36
N ARG A 161 -2.37 20.08 37.59
CA ARG A 161 -2.08 19.29 38.80
C ARG A 161 -3.14 18.22 39.06
N GLU A 162 -4.41 18.58 39.05
CA GLU A 162 -5.53 17.65 39.32
C GLU A 162 -5.63 16.56 38.25
N VAL A 163 -5.45 16.92 36.97
CA VAL A 163 -5.47 15.96 35.87
C VAL A 163 -4.27 15.02 35.97
N ALA A 164 -3.05 15.52 36.25
CA ALA A 164 -1.86 14.69 36.46
C ALA A 164 -2.01 13.71 37.61
N GLN A 165 -2.59 14.17 38.75
CA GLN A 165 -2.87 13.30 39.90
C GLN A 165 -3.91 12.22 39.55
N THR A 166 -4.92 12.56 38.76
CA THR A 166 -5.93 11.62 38.32
C THR A 166 -5.34 10.59 37.37
N MET A 167 -4.56 11.00 36.36
CA MET A 167 -3.86 10.09 35.45
C MET A 167 -2.94 9.13 36.22
N THR A 168 -2.16 9.65 37.20
CA THR A 168 -1.29 8.82 38.04
C THR A 168 -2.08 7.81 38.85
N ARG A 169 -3.18 8.21 39.49
CA ARG A 169 -4.03 7.35 40.30
C ARG A 169 -4.72 6.26 39.48
N THR A 170 -5.13 6.58 38.26
CA THR A 170 -5.84 5.65 37.35
C THR A 170 -4.92 4.85 36.44
N GLY A 171 -3.59 5.15 36.45
CA GLY A 171 -2.62 4.50 35.58
C GLY A 171 -2.80 4.84 34.10
N GLN A 172 -3.41 6.00 33.79
CA GLN A 172 -3.65 6.44 32.42
C GLN A 172 -2.50 7.31 31.92
N SER A 173 -2.09 7.13 30.67
CA SER A 173 -1.03 7.91 30.01
C SER A 173 -1.57 9.12 29.21
N CYS A 174 -2.89 9.30 29.20
CA CYS A 174 -3.56 10.44 28.59
C CYS A 174 -4.89 10.76 29.29
N ALA A 175 -5.35 12.00 29.12
CA ALA A 175 -6.71 12.41 29.48
C ALA A 175 -7.32 13.24 28.35
N ASN A 176 -8.65 13.23 28.25
CA ASN A 176 -9.40 13.92 27.22
C ASN A 176 -10.46 14.82 27.82
N PHE A 177 -10.81 15.86 27.10
CA PHE A 177 -11.88 16.78 27.45
C PHE A 177 -12.54 17.34 26.18
N VAL A 178 -13.69 18.00 26.35
CA VAL A 178 -14.33 18.73 25.26
C VAL A 178 -14.13 20.24 25.48
N HIS A 179 -13.68 20.95 24.46
CA HIS A 179 -13.50 22.40 24.44
C HIS A 179 -14.04 22.96 23.13
N ASP A 180 -15.00 23.86 23.20
CA ASP A 180 -15.68 24.47 22.04
C ASP A 180 -16.18 23.43 21.00
N GLY A 181 -16.72 22.32 21.49
CA GLY A 181 -17.24 21.23 20.65
C GLY A 181 -16.17 20.32 20.03
N GLN A 182 -14.90 20.56 20.32
CA GLN A 182 -13.77 19.74 19.87
C GLN A 182 -13.23 18.86 21.00
N ILE A 183 -12.75 17.68 20.66
CA ILE A 183 -12.08 16.79 21.63
C ILE A 183 -10.63 17.25 21.76
N GLY A 184 -10.21 17.52 23.00
CA GLY A 184 -8.81 17.76 23.35
C GLY A 184 -8.17 16.51 23.97
N ILE A 185 -6.87 16.38 23.83
CA ILE A 185 -6.06 15.36 24.47
C ILE A 185 -4.82 15.94 25.11
N VAL A 186 -4.50 15.47 26.30
CA VAL A 186 -3.23 15.71 26.98
C VAL A 186 -2.56 14.38 27.29
N THR A 187 -1.24 14.32 27.14
CA THR A 187 -0.43 13.11 27.32
C THR A 187 0.75 13.37 28.24
N ASP A 188 1.41 12.32 28.74
CA ASP A 188 2.63 12.44 29.56
C ASP A 188 3.73 13.28 28.87
N ASP A 189 3.76 13.30 27.54
CA ASP A 189 4.71 14.10 26.76
C ASP A 189 4.45 15.60 26.89
N ASP A 190 3.19 16.01 26.97
CA ASP A 190 2.79 17.41 27.15
C ASP A 190 3.18 17.92 28.53
N PHE A 191 2.98 17.12 29.57
CA PHE A 191 3.44 17.46 30.93
C PHE A 191 4.96 17.63 30.98
N ARG A 192 5.70 16.73 30.35
CA ARG A 192 7.16 16.80 30.30
C ARG A 192 7.65 18.02 29.53
N LYS A 193 7.09 18.29 28.36
CA LYS A 193 7.56 19.38 27.48
C LYS A 193 7.19 20.77 27.98
N ARG A 194 6.01 20.93 28.58
CA ARG A 194 5.44 22.26 28.86
C ARG A 194 5.38 22.61 30.36
N VAL A 195 5.26 21.59 31.22
CA VAL A 195 5.13 21.80 32.66
C VAL A 195 6.45 21.56 33.38
N ALA A 196 7.11 20.42 33.12
CA ALA A 196 8.40 20.12 33.77
C ALA A 196 9.52 21.07 33.36
N THR A 197 9.42 21.70 32.19
CA THR A 197 10.33 22.77 31.73
C THR A 197 10.06 24.12 32.38
N GLY A 198 8.94 24.26 33.12
CA GLY A 198 8.55 25.53 33.76
C GLY A 198 7.86 26.53 32.81
N GLU A 199 7.55 26.13 31.58
CA GLU A 199 6.87 26.99 30.61
C GLU A 199 5.46 27.37 31.07
N ILE A 200 4.71 26.40 31.61
CA ILE A 200 3.33 26.59 32.09
C ILE A 200 3.22 26.12 33.55
N PRO A 201 2.63 26.91 34.44
CA PRO A 201 2.50 26.56 35.86
C PRO A 201 1.43 25.45 36.02
N VAL A 202 1.64 24.58 37.01
CA VAL A 202 0.79 23.40 37.30
C VAL A 202 -0.63 23.73 37.70
N ASP A 203 -0.90 24.97 38.11
CA ASP A 203 -2.24 25.45 38.49
C ASP A 203 -2.99 26.07 37.31
N ALA A 204 -2.39 26.12 36.10
CA ALA A 204 -3.06 26.53 34.88
C ALA A 204 -4.08 25.47 34.44
N PRO A 205 -5.11 25.84 33.64
CA PRO A 205 -6.06 24.89 33.11
C PRO A 205 -5.40 23.89 32.15
N ILE A 206 -5.90 22.65 32.13
CA ILE A 206 -5.34 21.56 31.32
C ILE A 206 -5.36 21.88 29.82
N SER A 207 -6.35 22.66 29.37
CA SER A 207 -6.44 23.14 27.97
C SER A 207 -5.21 23.94 27.52
N ALA A 208 -4.45 24.52 28.44
CA ALA A 208 -3.25 25.29 28.11
C ALA A 208 -2.08 24.44 27.56
N ILE A 209 -2.06 23.14 27.87
CA ILE A 209 -0.99 22.23 27.42
C ILE A 209 -1.48 21.19 26.42
N ALA A 210 -2.77 21.05 26.21
CA ALA A 210 -3.37 20.00 25.40
C ALA A 210 -3.30 20.26 23.90
N SER A 211 -3.38 19.19 23.12
CA SER A 211 -3.62 19.26 21.68
C SER A 211 -5.11 19.33 21.39
N ILE A 212 -5.56 20.40 20.69
CA ILE A 212 -6.97 20.65 20.30
C ILE A 212 -7.00 21.08 18.83
N PRO A 213 -7.75 20.41 17.94
CA PRO A 213 -8.42 19.14 18.18
C PRO A 213 -7.42 17.97 18.36
N ALA A 214 -7.83 16.95 19.13
CA ALA A 214 -7.12 15.68 19.21
C ALA A 214 -7.15 14.99 17.85
N MET A 215 -6.08 14.28 17.50
CA MET A 215 -6.06 13.42 16.31
C MET A 215 -7.01 12.25 16.53
N ALA A 216 -7.88 12.01 15.54
CA ALA A 216 -8.92 10.99 15.62
C ALA A 216 -9.01 10.16 14.33
N VAL A 217 -9.48 8.91 14.46
CA VAL A 217 -9.84 8.03 13.33
C VAL A 217 -11.21 7.40 13.59
N SER A 218 -11.87 6.98 12.50
CA SER A 218 -13.14 6.28 12.60
C SER A 218 -12.96 4.87 13.19
N SER A 219 -13.97 4.38 13.89
CA SER A 219 -13.99 3.05 14.53
C SER A 219 -13.92 1.87 13.55
N ASP A 220 -14.21 2.12 12.27
CA ASP A 220 -14.21 1.13 11.18
C ASP A 220 -12.86 1.01 10.44
N VAL A 221 -11.85 1.81 10.81
CA VAL A 221 -10.51 1.64 10.24
C VAL A 221 -9.80 0.43 10.83
N THR A 222 -8.91 -0.18 10.04
CA THR A 222 -8.09 -1.29 10.54
C THR A 222 -7.01 -0.82 11.51
N VAL A 223 -6.55 -1.73 12.36
CA VAL A 223 -5.42 -1.47 13.27
C VAL A 223 -4.18 -1.01 12.51
N SER A 224 -3.89 -1.63 11.34
CA SER A 224 -2.76 -1.24 10.48
C SER A 224 -2.89 0.19 9.94
N ALA A 225 -4.09 0.62 9.56
CA ALA A 225 -4.34 1.98 9.09
C ALA A 225 -4.22 3.00 10.24
N ALA A 226 -4.76 2.69 11.42
CA ALA A 226 -4.62 3.53 12.62
C ALA A 226 -3.15 3.65 13.05
N TYR A 227 -2.40 2.53 12.98
CA TYR A 227 -0.97 2.51 13.26
C TYR A 227 -0.17 3.38 12.29
N LEU A 228 -0.44 3.28 11.00
CA LEU A 228 0.15 4.15 9.99
C LEU A 228 -0.09 5.63 10.33
N HIS A 229 -1.33 5.97 10.70
CA HIS A 229 -1.70 7.34 11.08
C HIS A 229 -0.89 7.84 12.30
N MET A 230 -0.73 6.98 13.32
CA MET A 230 0.13 7.30 14.49
C MET A 230 1.59 7.55 14.08
N VAL A 231 2.15 6.69 13.20
CA VAL A 231 3.54 6.82 12.73
C VAL A 231 3.73 8.08 11.89
N GLU A 232 2.79 8.41 11.00
CA GLU A 232 2.84 9.61 10.18
C GLU A 232 2.89 10.90 11.00
N HIS A 233 2.10 10.96 12.07
CA HIS A 233 2.00 12.15 12.91
C HIS A 233 2.94 12.13 14.13
N GLY A 234 3.62 11.00 14.38
CA GLY A 234 4.52 10.82 15.53
C GLY A 234 3.78 10.86 16.86
N ILE A 235 2.56 10.34 16.91
CA ILE A 235 1.71 10.29 18.10
C ILE A 235 1.60 8.88 18.64
N HIS A 236 1.42 8.76 19.96
CA HIS A 236 1.30 7.47 20.66
C HIS A 236 -0.12 7.16 21.13
N HIS A 237 -1.01 8.13 21.03
CA HIS A 237 -2.42 8.03 21.41
C HIS A 237 -3.29 8.57 20.28
N LEU A 238 -4.38 7.88 20.00
CA LEU A 238 -5.30 8.22 18.92
C LEU A 238 -6.74 8.08 19.42
N VAL A 239 -7.52 9.13 19.29
CA VAL A 239 -8.95 9.08 19.62
C VAL A 239 -9.66 8.25 18.55
N VAL A 240 -10.52 7.34 18.97
CA VAL A 240 -11.37 6.58 18.06
C VAL A 240 -12.79 7.10 18.17
N THR A 241 -13.40 7.44 17.03
CA THR A 241 -14.75 8.01 16.96
C THR A 241 -15.71 7.08 16.21
N ASP A 242 -16.96 7.13 16.55
CA ASP A 242 -18.02 6.50 15.77
C ASP A 242 -18.38 7.30 14.51
N THR A 243 -19.35 6.82 13.74
CA THR A 243 -19.85 7.47 12.52
C THR A 243 -20.54 8.81 12.79
N SER A 244 -20.91 9.12 14.03
CA SER A 244 -21.47 10.41 14.46
C SER A 244 -20.37 11.42 14.86
N GLY A 245 -19.11 11.02 14.92
CA GLY A 245 -17.99 11.80 15.41
C GLY A 245 -17.83 11.78 16.94
N SER A 246 -18.63 10.96 17.65
CA SER A 246 -18.52 10.79 19.10
C SER A 246 -17.34 9.89 19.44
N ALA A 247 -16.53 10.28 20.44
CA ALA A 247 -15.38 9.47 20.86
C ALA A 247 -15.85 8.20 21.61
N VAL A 248 -15.42 7.04 21.10
CA VAL A 248 -15.75 5.72 21.64
C VAL A 248 -14.60 5.08 22.41
N GLY A 249 -13.37 5.55 22.22
CA GLY A 249 -12.21 5.02 22.91
C GLY A 249 -10.89 5.69 22.53
N ILE A 250 -9.82 5.24 23.20
CA ILE A 250 -8.44 5.63 22.89
C ILE A 250 -7.66 4.39 22.45
N ALA A 251 -7.03 4.46 21.29
CA ALA A 251 -6.04 3.47 20.87
C ALA A 251 -4.64 3.96 21.23
N ARG A 252 -3.80 3.08 21.76
CA ARG A 252 -2.42 3.38 22.14
C ARG A 252 -1.46 2.57 21.29
N VAL A 253 -0.34 3.18 20.92
CA VAL A 253 0.68 2.51 20.12
C VAL A 253 1.23 1.25 20.79
N VAL A 254 1.32 1.24 22.13
CA VAL A 254 1.81 0.08 22.90
C VAL A 254 0.91 -1.15 22.79
N ASP A 255 -0.39 -0.96 22.60
CA ASP A 255 -1.35 -2.06 22.44
C ASP A 255 -1.30 -2.68 21.04
N ILE A 256 -0.93 -1.87 20.05
CA ILE A 256 -0.70 -2.30 18.67
C ILE A 256 0.66 -3.00 18.55
N ALA A 257 1.69 -2.44 19.20
CA ALA A 257 3.07 -2.87 19.12
C ALA A 257 3.46 -3.99 20.11
N ALA A 258 2.51 -4.66 20.74
CA ALA A 258 2.77 -5.75 21.71
C ALA A 258 3.47 -6.99 21.13
N THR A 259 4.18 -6.84 20.01
CA THR A 259 5.05 -7.83 19.37
C THR A 259 6.47 -7.27 19.29
N ASP A 260 7.49 -8.13 19.34
CA ASP A 260 8.94 -7.84 19.31
C ASP A 260 9.46 -7.11 18.05
N VAL A 261 8.65 -6.29 17.40
CA VAL A 261 8.98 -5.58 16.16
C VAL A 261 9.72 -4.28 16.49
N ARG A 262 10.84 -4.05 15.83
CA ARG A 262 11.50 -2.73 15.84
C ARG A 262 10.53 -1.69 15.33
N HIS A 263 10.20 -0.77 16.20
CA HIS A 263 9.05 0.10 16.00
C HIS A 263 9.40 1.26 15.03
N PRO A 264 8.65 1.52 13.94
CA PRO A 264 8.89 2.67 13.05
C PRO A 264 8.98 4.01 13.78
N LEU A 265 8.29 4.17 14.90
CA LEU A 265 8.40 5.35 15.75
C LEU A 265 9.78 5.50 16.40
N LEU A 266 10.51 4.42 16.68
CA LEU A 266 11.88 4.50 17.18
C LEU A 266 12.82 5.09 16.13
N ILE A 267 12.67 4.66 14.86
CA ILE A 267 13.44 5.24 13.75
C ILE A 267 13.09 6.72 13.59
N ARG A 268 11.80 7.06 13.62
CA ARG A 268 11.36 8.44 13.54
C ARG A 268 11.91 9.29 14.70
N SER A 269 11.86 8.77 15.92
CA SER A 269 12.43 9.45 17.11
C SER A 269 13.95 9.61 17.00
N ALA A 270 14.68 8.54 16.63
CA ALA A 270 16.13 8.59 16.42
C ALA A 270 16.50 9.59 15.30
N THR A 271 15.72 9.61 14.21
CA THR A 271 15.88 10.57 13.13
C THR A 271 15.64 12.01 13.60
N ALA A 272 14.57 12.25 14.35
CA ALA A 272 14.24 13.59 14.86
C ALA A 272 15.30 14.12 15.84
N SER A 273 15.84 13.24 16.70
CA SER A 273 16.85 13.61 17.70
C SER A 273 18.29 13.68 17.17
N ALA A 274 18.54 13.22 15.92
CA ALA A 274 19.88 13.26 15.34
C ALA A 274 20.36 14.72 15.18
N ASN A 275 21.57 15.02 15.66
CA ASN A 275 22.20 16.34 15.57
C ASN A 275 23.40 16.36 14.60
N SER A 276 23.71 15.21 14.00
CA SER A 276 24.78 15.04 13.03
C SER A 276 24.38 14.06 11.92
N PHE A 277 25.07 14.13 10.79
CA PHE A 277 24.89 13.17 9.70
C PHE A 277 25.27 11.74 10.11
N ASP A 278 26.23 11.56 11.01
CA ASP A 278 26.64 10.23 11.50
C ASP A 278 25.53 9.58 12.37
N GLU A 279 24.85 10.37 13.19
CA GLU A 279 23.69 9.90 13.95
C GLU A 279 22.53 9.54 13.03
N LEU A 280 22.28 10.38 12.03
CA LEU A 280 21.23 10.17 11.04
C LEU A 280 21.51 8.93 10.17
N ALA A 281 22.78 8.70 9.78
CA ALA A 281 23.20 7.50 9.05
C ALA A 281 22.87 6.22 9.83
N ARG A 282 23.13 6.21 11.14
CA ARG A 282 22.78 5.08 12.01
C ARG A 282 21.27 4.82 12.03
N ALA A 283 20.44 5.86 12.08
CA ALA A 283 18.99 5.71 11.99
C ALA A 283 18.57 5.17 10.61
N ALA A 284 19.18 5.65 9.53
CA ALA A 284 18.87 5.22 8.17
C ALA A 284 19.21 3.72 7.91
N THR A 285 20.28 3.19 8.54
CA THR A 285 20.60 1.74 8.41
C THR A 285 19.51 0.83 8.95
N MET A 286 18.60 1.33 9.78
CA MET A 286 17.51 0.56 10.36
C MET A 286 16.28 0.46 9.44
N LEU A 287 16.20 1.24 8.36
CA LEU A 287 15.02 1.31 7.48
C LEU A 287 14.64 -0.06 6.89
N ARG A 288 15.59 -0.73 6.23
CA ARG A 288 15.36 -2.03 5.59
C ARG A 288 15.13 -3.16 6.60
N PRO A 289 15.94 -3.30 7.67
CA PRO A 289 15.64 -4.27 8.74
C PRO A 289 14.25 -4.11 9.33
N THR A 290 13.79 -2.87 9.57
CA THR A 290 12.43 -2.64 10.07
C THR A 290 11.36 -3.02 9.05
N ALA A 291 11.59 -2.80 7.75
CA ALA A 291 10.66 -3.28 6.72
C ALA A 291 10.55 -4.81 6.71
N VAL A 292 11.66 -5.53 6.93
CA VAL A 292 11.65 -7.01 7.06
C VAL A 292 10.84 -7.43 8.29
N GLU A 293 11.08 -6.81 9.44
CA GLU A 293 10.36 -7.14 10.67
C GLU A 293 8.86 -6.84 10.56
N LEU A 294 8.47 -5.72 9.93
CA LEU A 294 7.07 -5.39 9.64
C LEU A 294 6.42 -6.42 8.71
N TRP A 295 7.15 -6.89 7.70
CA TRP A 295 6.69 -7.95 6.82
C TRP A 295 6.46 -9.27 7.58
N ASP A 296 7.43 -9.68 8.39
CA ASP A 296 7.35 -10.91 9.20
C ASP A 296 6.25 -10.83 10.28
N ALA A 297 5.96 -9.61 10.76
CA ALA A 297 4.83 -9.35 11.65
C ALA A 297 3.48 -9.34 10.91
N GLY A 298 3.46 -9.50 9.57
CA GLY A 298 2.25 -9.57 8.78
C GLY A 298 1.60 -8.21 8.50
N VAL A 299 2.37 -7.12 8.49
CA VAL A 299 1.84 -5.83 8.04
C VAL A 299 1.46 -5.91 6.56
N PRO A 300 0.22 -5.54 6.18
CA PRO A 300 -0.20 -5.58 4.79
C PRO A 300 0.75 -4.81 3.87
N PRO A 301 1.01 -5.28 2.64
CA PRO A 301 2.03 -4.73 1.73
C PRO A 301 1.92 -3.22 1.52
N PHE A 302 0.71 -2.67 1.35
CA PHE A 302 0.53 -1.23 1.17
C PHE A 302 0.82 -0.42 2.43
N HIS A 303 0.42 -0.92 3.59
CA HIS A 303 0.74 -0.26 4.86
C HIS A 303 2.24 -0.31 5.13
N LEU A 304 2.91 -1.42 4.81
CA LEU A 304 4.36 -1.53 4.88
C LEU A 304 5.03 -0.48 3.97
N GLY A 305 4.59 -0.36 2.71
CA GLY A 305 5.11 0.64 1.78
C GLY A 305 4.91 2.07 2.29
N ALA A 306 3.72 2.38 2.84
CA ALA A 306 3.43 3.70 3.40
C ALA A 306 4.26 4.00 4.66
N LEU A 307 4.44 3.02 5.56
CA LEU A 307 5.32 3.14 6.73
C LEU A 307 6.77 3.35 6.29
N TYR A 308 7.25 2.56 5.33
CA TYR A 308 8.59 2.71 4.77
C TYR A 308 8.79 4.09 4.15
N SER A 309 7.82 4.57 3.35
CA SER A 309 7.82 5.92 2.79
C SER A 309 7.90 7.00 3.87
N THR A 310 7.16 6.83 4.97
CA THR A 310 7.15 7.79 6.10
C THR A 310 8.51 7.84 6.81
N MET A 311 9.17 6.68 6.97
CA MET A 311 10.51 6.63 7.55
C MET A 311 11.56 7.26 6.63
N VAL A 312 11.52 6.97 5.33
CA VAL A 312 12.40 7.60 4.31
C VAL A 312 12.19 9.12 4.28
N GLU A 313 10.94 9.56 4.30
CA GLU A 313 10.61 11.00 4.37
C GLU A 313 11.21 11.66 5.61
N ALA A 314 11.11 11.03 6.78
CA ALA A 314 11.68 11.58 8.02
C ALA A 314 13.20 11.76 7.89
N VAL A 315 13.91 10.77 7.37
CA VAL A 315 15.36 10.86 7.11
C VAL A 315 15.66 12.00 6.13
N PHE A 316 14.93 12.11 5.05
CA PHE A 316 15.16 13.17 4.05
C PHE A 316 14.88 14.56 4.61
N ARG A 317 13.78 14.74 5.36
CA ARG A 317 13.52 16.01 6.07
C ARG A 317 14.68 16.40 7.00
N LYS A 318 15.24 15.44 7.72
CA LYS A 318 16.37 15.69 8.62
C LYS A 318 17.66 16.03 7.87
N ILE A 319 17.91 15.43 6.70
CA ILE A 319 19.00 15.85 5.81
C ILE A 319 18.83 17.32 5.42
N ILE A 320 17.61 17.71 5.02
CA ILE A 320 17.29 19.10 4.68
C ILE A 320 17.58 20.02 5.89
N ASP A 321 17.06 19.69 7.06
CA ASP A 321 17.23 20.50 8.28
C ASP A 321 18.71 20.69 8.66
N LEU A 322 19.50 19.61 8.62
CA LEU A 322 20.94 19.67 8.92
C LEU A 322 21.75 20.41 7.85
N SER A 323 21.23 20.51 6.62
CA SER A 323 21.91 21.15 5.49
C SER A 323 21.49 22.61 5.26
N THR A 324 20.33 23.05 5.76
CA THR A 324 19.79 24.41 5.49
C THR A 324 20.57 25.53 6.17
N SER A 325 21.47 25.21 7.09
CA SER A 325 22.41 26.18 7.67
C SER A 325 23.53 26.61 6.72
N THR A 326 23.67 25.96 5.56
CA THR A 326 24.73 26.26 4.58
C THR A 326 24.19 27.06 3.40
N ALA A 327 24.85 28.19 3.06
CA ALA A 327 24.57 28.94 1.82
C ALA A 327 24.78 28.02 0.59
N PRO A 328 23.94 28.12 -0.48
CA PRO A 328 23.00 29.20 -0.79
C PRO A 328 21.53 28.89 -0.43
N LEU A 329 21.21 27.79 0.22
CA LEU A 329 19.84 27.47 0.63
C LEU A 329 19.41 28.18 1.93
N ALA A 330 20.39 28.71 2.68
CA ALA A 330 20.13 29.49 3.88
C ALA A 330 19.32 30.76 3.56
N GLY A 331 18.20 30.94 4.22
CA GLY A 331 17.33 32.12 4.00
C GLY A 331 16.42 32.07 2.78
N ILE A 332 16.39 30.97 2.02
CA ILE A 332 15.46 30.77 0.92
C ILE A 332 14.21 30.04 1.42
N HIS A 333 13.04 30.65 1.23
CA HIS A 333 11.79 29.96 1.45
C HIS A 333 11.60 28.91 0.38
N SER A 334 11.67 27.63 0.73
CA SER A 334 11.54 26.53 -0.19
C SER A 334 10.58 25.45 0.29
N SER A 335 10.08 24.65 -0.64
CA SER A 335 9.30 23.45 -0.40
C SER A 335 9.88 22.29 -1.20
N TRP A 336 10.31 21.27 -0.51
CA TRP A 336 10.72 19.99 -1.11
C TRP A 336 9.50 19.12 -1.35
N MET A 337 9.47 18.46 -2.49
CA MET A 337 8.41 17.53 -2.88
C MET A 337 9.02 16.17 -3.22
N LEU A 338 8.42 15.10 -2.74
CA LEU A 338 8.65 13.74 -3.21
C LEU A 338 7.73 13.47 -4.39
N LEU A 339 8.25 12.77 -5.40
CA LEU A 339 7.55 12.41 -6.62
C LEU A 339 7.40 10.88 -6.73
N GLY A 340 6.76 10.42 -7.79
CA GLY A 340 6.66 8.99 -8.10
C GLY A 340 6.03 8.15 -6.98
N SER A 341 6.60 6.98 -6.73
CA SER A 341 6.05 6.03 -5.74
C SER A 341 6.17 6.55 -4.30
N LEU A 342 7.23 7.28 -3.96
CA LEU A 342 7.35 7.94 -2.65
C LEU A 342 6.32 9.07 -2.47
N GLY A 343 6.05 9.82 -3.54
CA GLY A 343 4.97 10.82 -3.54
C GLY A 343 3.61 10.20 -3.24
N ARG A 344 3.33 9.02 -3.80
CA ARG A 344 2.11 8.24 -3.59
C ARG A 344 2.11 7.34 -2.35
N ARG A 345 3.22 7.32 -1.57
CA ARG A 345 3.41 6.47 -0.38
C ARG A 345 3.33 4.97 -0.65
N GLU A 346 3.77 4.54 -1.82
CA GLU A 346 3.79 3.14 -2.24
C GLU A 346 5.16 2.73 -2.84
N PRO A 347 6.31 3.10 -2.21
CA PRO A 347 7.60 2.70 -2.72
C PRO A 347 7.86 1.22 -2.50
N LEU A 348 8.62 0.63 -3.42
CA LEU A 348 9.34 -0.61 -3.17
C LEU A 348 10.62 -0.32 -2.37
N LEU A 349 11.24 -1.34 -1.75
CA LEU A 349 12.43 -1.15 -0.89
C LEU A 349 13.69 -0.74 -1.66
N ASN A 350 13.66 -0.83 -2.99
CA ASN A 350 14.69 -0.34 -3.90
C ASN A 350 14.21 0.81 -4.79
N SER A 351 13.12 1.49 -4.41
CA SER A 351 12.68 2.67 -5.16
C SER A 351 13.70 3.78 -5.06
N ASP A 352 14.02 4.38 -6.19
CA ASP A 352 14.74 5.63 -6.30
C ASP A 352 13.92 6.79 -5.73
N ILE A 353 14.63 7.82 -5.28
CA ILE A 353 14.03 9.03 -4.68
C ILE A 353 13.96 10.12 -5.74
N ASP A 354 12.76 10.27 -6.30
CA ASP A 354 12.44 11.37 -7.21
C ASP A 354 12.05 12.61 -6.39
N THR A 355 12.63 13.77 -6.69
CA THR A 355 12.39 15.00 -5.94
C THR A 355 12.16 16.21 -6.83
N ALA A 356 11.39 17.17 -6.33
CA ALA A 356 11.34 18.51 -6.91
C ALA A 356 11.40 19.58 -5.81
N LEU A 357 11.87 20.76 -6.20
CA LEU A 357 11.97 21.92 -5.33
C LEU A 357 11.14 23.08 -5.88
N VAL A 358 10.32 23.65 -5.01
CA VAL A 358 9.68 24.95 -5.22
C VAL A 358 10.35 25.94 -4.29
N TRP A 359 10.67 27.13 -4.80
CA TRP A 359 11.30 28.15 -3.96
C TRP A 359 10.77 29.55 -4.28
N ASN A 360 10.95 30.46 -3.33
CA ASN A 360 10.57 31.86 -3.48
C ASN A 360 11.81 32.69 -3.76
N PRO A 361 11.82 33.53 -4.83
CA PRO A 361 12.96 34.38 -5.17
C PRO A 361 13.15 35.60 -4.26
N THR A 362 12.32 35.79 -3.21
CA THR A 362 12.49 36.95 -2.30
C THR A 362 13.84 36.88 -1.59
N ALA A 363 14.74 37.75 -2.00
CA ALA A 363 16.02 37.92 -1.34
C ALA A 363 15.78 38.53 0.06
N VAL A 364 16.39 37.94 1.09
CA VAL A 364 16.62 38.59 2.34
C VAL A 364 17.84 39.51 2.12
N ASP A 365 17.72 40.80 2.42
CA ASP A 365 18.82 41.80 2.44
C ASP A 365 19.44 42.27 1.10
N GLY A 366 18.66 42.46 0.03
CA GLY A 366 19.16 43.13 -1.19
C GLY A 366 20.30 42.40 -1.92
N SER A 367 20.58 41.14 -1.55
CA SER A 367 21.51 40.26 -2.23
C SER A 367 20.99 39.82 -3.62
N THR A 368 21.91 39.51 -4.53
CA THR A 368 21.57 38.99 -5.86
C THR A 368 20.76 37.70 -5.71
N GLN A 369 19.58 37.62 -6.37
CA GLN A 369 18.75 36.42 -6.36
C GLN A 369 19.55 35.25 -6.95
N PRO A 370 19.55 34.04 -6.30
CA PRO A 370 20.23 32.89 -6.84
C PRO A 370 19.58 32.44 -8.17
N SER A 371 20.43 31.97 -9.09
CA SER A 371 19.94 31.35 -10.32
C SER A 371 19.42 29.93 -10.04
N ARG A 372 18.70 29.34 -11.00
CA ARG A 372 18.24 27.94 -10.91
C ARG A 372 19.43 26.97 -10.83
N GLU A 373 20.52 27.30 -11.48
CA GLU A 373 21.78 26.57 -11.50
C GLU A 373 22.47 26.60 -10.13
N ASP A 374 22.43 27.75 -9.45
CA ASP A 374 22.97 27.89 -8.10
C ASP A 374 22.17 27.02 -7.11
N ILE A 375 20.83 27.04 -7.21
CA ILE A 375 19.94 26.19 -6.41
C ILE A 375 20.17 24.71 -6.72
N ALA A 376 20.27 24.34 -8.00
CA ALA A 376 20.55 22.97 -8.41
C ALA A 376 21.87 22.47 -7.84
N THR A 377 22.90 23.32 -7.86
CA THR A 377 24.22 23.01 -7.31
C THR A 377 24.15 22.83 -5.78
N ALA A 378 23.38 23.68 -5.10
CA ALA A 378 23.16 23.58 -3.65
C ALA A 378 22.37 22.33 -3.22
N CYS A 379 21.52 21.80 -4.10
CA CYS A 379 20.76 20.58 -3.82
C CYS A 379 21.61 19.29 -3.94
N ARG A 380 22.70 19.30 -4.70
CA ARG A 380 23.55 18.10 -4.91
C ARG A 380 24.05 17.47 -3.62
N PRO A 381 24.67 18.20 -2.68
CA PRO A 381 25.16 17.59 -1.45
C PRO A 381 24.07 16.89 -0.63
N LEU A 382 22.81 17.37 -0.68
CA LEU A 382 21.69 16.74 0.00
C LEU A 382 21.34 15.38 -0.63
N LEU A 383 21.37 15.31 -1.95
CA LEU A 383 21.09 14.08 -2.69
C LEU A 383 22.24 13.08 -2.55
N ASP A 384 23.50 13.55 -2.53
CA ASP A 384 24.67 12.72 -2.26
C ASP A 384 24.61 12.10 -0.85
N ARG A 385 24.01 12.80 0.12
CA ARG A 385 23.77 12.25 1.48
C ARG A 385 22.70 11.15 1.46
N LEU A 386 21.65 11.29 0.64
CA LEU A 386 20.67 10.20 0.47
C LEU A 386 21.35 8.93 -0.03
N ASP A 387 22.20 9.04 -1.06
CA ASP A 387 22.95 7.91 -1.61
C ASP A 387 23.87 7.26 -0.56
N GLN A 388 24.59 8.06 0.21
CA GLN A 388 25.43 7.57 1.34
C GLN A 388 24.63 6.79 2.39
N PHE A 389 23.34 7.08 2.53
CA PHE A 389 22.44 6.38 3.46
C PHE A 389 21.74 5.18 2.81
N GLY A 390 22.12 4.81 1.58
CA GLY A 390 21.53 3.71 0.83
C GLY A 390 20.14 4.02 0.28
N LEU A 391 19.80 5.32 0.20
CA LEU A 391 18.57 5.86 -0.36
C LEU A 391 18.89 6.50 -1.71
N MET A 392 18.86 5.72 -2.78
CA MET A 392 19.35 6.10 -4.09
C MET A 392 18.55 7.27 -4.71
N PRO A 393 19.17 8.42 -5.03
CA PRO A 393 18.54 9.44 -5.85
C PRO A 393 18.25 8.92 -7.25
N CYS A 394 17.25 9.51 -7.93
CA CYS A 394 16.87 9.09 -9.27
C CYS A 394 18.06 9.16 -10.26
N PRO A 395 18.48 8.03 -10.85
CA PRO A 395 19.62 8.00 -11.77
C PRO A 395 19.33 8.69 -13.11
N GLU A 396 18.04 8.88 -13.45
CA GLU A 396 17.59 9.58 -14.66
C GLU A 396 17.55 11.11 -14.47
N GLY A 397 17.93 11.62 -13.30
CA GLY A 397 17.97 13.05 -13.00
C GLY A 397 16.61 13.69 -12.71
N LEU A 398 15.60 12.90 -12.34
CA LEU A 398 14.30 13.42 -11.86
C LEU A 398 14.44 13.90 -10.40
N ASN A 399 15.26 14.92 -10.19
CA ASN A 399 15.55 15.40 -8.84
C ASN A 399 15.86 16.90 -8.80
N ALA A 400 15.81 17.49 -7.62
CA ALA A 400 15.96 18.93 -7.39
C ALA A 400 17.33 19.49 -7.78
N SER A 401 18.37 18.66 -7.98
CA SER A 401 19.66 19.10 -8.54
C SER A 401 19.63 19.30 -10.06
N SER A 402 18.50 18.98 -10.71
CA SER A 402 18.25 19.31 -12.10
C SER A 402 17.48 20.63 -12.21
N PRO A 403 17.89 21.58 -13.07
CA PRO A 403 17.11 22.80 -13.32
C PRO A 403 15.69 22.55 -13.86
N LEU A 404 15.37 21.34 -14.32
CA LEU A 404 14.02 20.95 -14.71
C LEU A 404 13.10 20.79 -13.48
N PHE A 405 13.64 20.31 -12.36
CA PHE A 405 12.88 19.97 -11.14
C PHE A 405 13.09 20.95 -9.99
N ASN A 406 13.73 22.07 -10.24
CA ASN A 406 13.89 23.16 -9.28
C ASN A 406 13.48 24.48 -9.95
N ARG A 407 12.41 25.08 -9.46
CA ARG A 407 11.84 26.31 -10.04
C ARG A 407 11.19 27.17 -8.96
N THR A 408 11.08 28.47 -9.26
CA THR A 408 10.19 29.35 -8.49
C THR A 408 8.73 28.98 -8.70
N VAL A 409 7.83 29.42 -7.81
CA VAL A 409 6.39 29.19 -7.95
C VAL A 409 5.88 29.63 -9.33
N GLY A 410 6.21 30.87 -9.76
CA GLY A 410 5.78 31.39 -11.07
C GLY A 410 6.37 30.59 -12.25
N ALA A 411 7.64 30.19 -12.18
CA ALA A 411 8.25 29.38 -13.23
C ALA A 411 7.66 27.94 -13.29
N TRP A 412 7.20 27.38 -12.19
CA TRP A 412 6.44 26.12 -12.18
C TRP A 412 5.07 26.27 -12.83
N GLN A 413 4.34 27.37 -12.51
CA GLN A 413 3.04 27.66 -13.11
C GLN A 413 3.16 27.86 -14.63
N GLN A 414 4.19 28.60 -15.10
CA GLN A 414 4.48 28.77 -16.53
C GLN A 414 4.81 27.42 -17.19
N ALA A 415 5.62 26.59 -16.53
CA ALA A 415 5.94 25.25 -17.03
C ALA A 415 4.67 24.37 -17.15
N ALA A 416 3.80 24.38 -16.16
CA ALA A 416 2.53 23.64 -16.18
C ALA A 416 1.64 24.10 -17.36
N ALA A 417 1.53 25.40 -17.59
CA ALA A 417 0.76 25.96 -18.71
C ALA A 417 1.38 25.56 -20.06
N LEU A 418 2.69 25.69 -20.22
CA LEU A 418 3.40 25.32 -21.43
C LEU A 418 3.26 23.83 -21.74
N TRP A 419 3.51 22.96 -20.74
CA TRP A 419 3.46 21.52 -20.94
C TRP A 419 2.06 21.01 -21.27
N ARG A 420 1.03 21.69 -20.76
CA ARG A 420 -0.36 21.41 -21.11
C ARG A 420 -0.72 21.87 -22.52
N ALA A 421 -0.15 22.97 -23.00
CA ALA A 421 -0.43 23.51 -24.33
C ALA A 421 0.22 22.68 -25.48
N GLU A 422 1.35 22.05 -25.21
CA GLU A 422 2.10 21.26 -26.22
C GLU A 422 1.74 19.76 -26.13
N LEU A 423 0.57 19.39 -26.64
CA LEU A 423 -0.01 18.05 -26.54
C LEU A 423 0.80 16.95 -27.24
N ASP A 424 1.54 17.28 -28.29
CA ASP A 424 2.33 16.31 -29.06
C ASP A 424 3.73 16.06 -28.46
N ASN A 425 4.08 16.77 -27.40
CA ASN A 425 5.37 16.68 -26.76
C ASN A 425 5.40 15.58 -25.69
N ALA A 426 5.83 14.37 -26.05
CA ALA A 426 5.93 13.23 -25.14
C ALA A 426 6.76 13.51 -23.88
N LYS A 427 7.79 14.38 -23.96
CA LYS A 427 8.60 14.79 -22.81
C LYS A 427 7.76 15.59 -21.81
N TYR A 428 6.91 16.50 -22.30
CA TYR A 428 6.05 17.30 -21.42
C TYR A 428 4.95 16.48 -20.78
N LEU A 429 4.39 15.49 -21.48
CA LEU A 429 3.46 14.53 -20.91
C LEU A 429 4.13 13.69 -19.81
N MET A 430 5.37 13.24 -20.02
CA MET A 430 6.15 12.52 -19.02
C MET A 430 6.44 13.38 -17.78
N LEU A 431 6.88 14.63 -17.97
CA LEU A 431 7.18 15.56 -16.88
C LEU A 431 5.90 15.89 -16.09
N THR A 432 4.78 16.15 -16.77
CA THR A 432 3.47 16.35 -16.11
C THR A 432 3.07 15.11 -15.32
N SER A 433 3.20 13.92 -15.91
CA SER A 433 2.93 12.63 -15.23
C SER A 433 3.70 12.53 -13.91
N THR A 434 4.96 12.94 -13.88
CA THR A 434 5.80 12.89 -12.69
C THR A 434 5.33 13.91 -11.62
N LEU A 435 4.98 15.13 -12.04
CA LEU A 435 4.54 16.21 -11.13
C LEU A 435 3.13 15.98 -10.56
N LEU A 436 2.27 15.20 -11.22
CA LEU A 436 0.96 14.80 -10.67
C LEU A 436 1.06 13.90 -9.43
N ASP A 437 2.22 13.32 -9.17
CA ASP A 437 2.51 12.57 -7.96
C ASP A 437 3.15 13.42 -6.86
N ALA A 438 3.38 14.72 -7.13
CA ALA A 438 4.11 15.59 -6.22
C ALA A 438 3.42 15.73 -4.85
N ARG A 439 4.13 15.32 -3.80
CA ARG A 439 3.71 15.48 -2.42
C ARG A 439 4.74 16.31 -1.67
N PRO A 440 4.37 17.50 -1.17
CA PRO A 440 5.27 18.34 -0.40
C PRO A 440 5.60 17.68 0.94
N ILE A 441 6.88 17.74 1.31
CA ILE A 441 7.38 17.26 2.59
C ILE A 441 7.84 18.40 3.51
N THR A 442 8.07 19.60 2.96
CA THR A 442 8.32 20.82 3.73
C THR A 442 7.41 21.92 3.17
N ASN A 443 7.09 22.95 3.96
CA ASN A 443 6.34 24.14 3.57
C ASN A 443 5.23 23.90 2.52
N THR A 444 4.21 23.15 2.91
CA THR A 444 3.10 22.72 2.03
C THR A 444 2.40 23.91 1.35
N ALA A 445 2.29 25.05 2.06
CA ALA A 445 1.64 26.25 1.53
C ALA A 445 2.34 26.79 0.27
N LEU A 446 3.69 26.74 0.23
CA LEU A 446 4.47 27.21 -0.93
C LEU A 446 4.29 26.29 -2.15
N ALA A 447 4.10 24.98 -1.95
CA ALA A 447 3.91 24.02 -3.04
C ALA A 447 2.47 23.98 -3.58
N GLN A 448 1.48 24.45 -2.82
CA GLN A 448 0.06 24.36 -3.18
C GLN A 448 -0.27 25.01 -4.54
N PRO A 449 0.19 26.24 -4.87
CA PRO A 449 -0.07 26.85 -6.18
C PRO A 449 0.51 26.05 -7.35
N VAL A 450 1.63 25.37 -7.13
CA VAL A 450 2.29 24.53 -8.15
C VAL A 450 1.45 23.27 -8.41
N ARG A 451 1.03 22.59 -7.36
CA ARG A 451 0.17 21.40 -7.48
C ARG A 451 -1.16 21.75 -8.16
N ALA A 452 -1.79 22.86 -7.77
CA ALA A 452 -3.01 23.37 -8.41
C ALA A 452 -2.81 23.61 -9.92
N ALA A 453 -1.67 24.20 -10.32
CA ALA A 453 -1.38 24.46 -11.73
C ALA A 453 -1.28 23.17 -12.58
N PHE A 454 -0.72 22.09 -12.03
CA PHE A 454 -0.68 20.77 -12.70
C PHE A 454 -2.05 20.08 -12.70
N SER A 455 -2.80 20.16 -11.61
CA SER A 455 -4.17 19.60 -11.53
C SER A 455 -5.19 20.33 -12.40
N ALA A 456 -4.96 21.59 -12.75
CA ALA A 456 -5.81 22.38 -13.66
C ALA A 456 -5.93 21.78 -15.09
N GLY A 457 -5.11 20.77 -15.43
CA GLY A 457 -5.31 19.96 -16.64
C GLY A 457 -6.63 19.18 -16.67
N ALA A 458 -7.31 19.03 -15.53
CA ALA A 458 -8.66 18.47 -15.43
C ALA A 458 -9.72 19.31 -16.19
N GLU A 459 -9.52 20.63 -16.27
CA GLU A 459 -10.43 21.58 -16.91
C GLU A 459 -10.28 21.62 -18.45
N ASP A 460 -9.23 20.98 -18.99
CA ASP A 460 -8.95 20.88 -20.43
C ASP A 460 -9.25 19.47 -20.96
N PRO A 461 -10.40 19.27 -21.64
CA PRO A 461 -10.76 17.94 -22.16
C PRO A 461 -9.75 17.41 -23.20
N SER A 462 -9.11 18.28 -23.98
CA SER A 462 -8.12 17.86 -24.99
C SER A 462 -6.86 17.35 -24.34
N PHE A 463 -6.36 18.08 -23.34
CA PHE A 463 -5.23 17.63 -22.53
C PHE A 463 -5.56 16.31 -21.80
N GLY A 464 -6.74 16.24 -21.15
CA GLY A 464 -7.19 15.03 -20.44
C GLY A 464 -7.24 13.79 -21.33
N ARG A 465 -7.74 13.93 -22.58
CA ARG A 465 -7.73 12.84 -23.56
C ARG A 465 -6.33 12.43 -23.97
N THR A 466 -5.49 13.39 -24.33
CA THR A 466 -4.10 13.12 -24.76
C THR A 466 -3.29 12.50 -23.64
N PHE A 467 -3.43 13.01 -22.41
CA PHE A 467 -2.75 12.47 -21.24
C PHE A 467 -3.20 11.05 -20.89
N THR A 468 -4.52 10.77 -21.01
CA THR A 468 -5.05 9.40 -20.86
C THR A 468 -4.41 8.48 -21.89
N HIS A 469 -4.32 8.92 -23.16
CA HIS A 469 -3.68 8.11 -24.20
C HIS A 469 -2.21 7.84 -23.90
N TYR A 470 -1.46 8.84 -23.52
CA TYR A 470 -0.07 8.67 -23.10
C TYR A 470 0.03 7.61 -21.98
N SER A 471 -0.85 7.68 -20.99
CA SER A 471 -0.87 6.76 -19.86
C SER A 471 -1.20 5.31 -20.26
N LEU A 472 -2.04 5.10 -21.27
CA LEU A 472 -2.35 3.78 -21.85
C LEU A 472 -1.19 3.17 -22.64
N GLY A 473 -0.14 3.93 -22.94
CA GLY A 473 1.09 3.43 -23.56
C GLY A 473 1.88 2.46 -22.66
N SER A 474 1.66 2.52 -21.34
CA SER A 474 2.23 1.55 -20.40
C SER A 474 1.28 0.36 -20.29
N ARG A 475 1.64 -0.77 -20.92
CA ARG A 475 0.80 -1.98 -20.95
C ARG A 475 1.50 -3.18 -20.34
N PRO A 476 0.75 -4.10 -19.71
CA PRO A 476 1.25 -5.44 -19.44
C PRO A 476 1.70 -6.14 -20.71
N PRO A 477 2.65 -7.08 -20.63
CA PRO A 477 3.06 -7.84 -21.81
C PRO A 477 1.87 -8.59 -22.42
N SER A 478 1.67 -8.41 -23.74
CA SER A 478 0.67 -9.14 -24.51
C SER A 478 1.21 -10.54 -24.83
N GLY A 479 0.49 -11.58 -24.43
CA GLY A 479 0.77 -12.96 -24.78
C GLY A 479 1.45 -13.75 -23.66
N PHE A 480 0.62 -14.50 -22.94
CA PHE A 480 1.02 -15.48 -21.94
C PHE A 480 1.28 -16.85 -22.57
N THR A 481 1.96 -16.92 -23.69
CA THR A 481 2.51 -18.17 -24.18
C THR A 481 3.84 -18.42 -23.52
N ARG A 482 4.14 -19.64 -23.09
CA ARG A 482 5.33 -20.26 -22.48
C ARG A 482 6.63 -19.42 -22.29
N ASN A 483 6.69 -18.18 -22.75
CA ASN A 483 7.84 -17.28 -22.76
C ASN A 483 7.54 -15.97 -22.03
N PHE A 484 7.24 -16.02 -20.73
CA PHE A 484 7.38 -14.87 -19.84
C PHE A 484 8.85 -14.58 -19.61
N VAL A 485 9.55 -14.16 -20.61
CA VAL A 485 11.00 -14.03 -20.49
C VAL A 485 11.38 -12.57 -20.64
N ILE A 486 11.71 -11.95 -19.51
CA ILE A 486 12.62 -10.83 -19.49
C ILE A 486 14.02 -11.42 -19.37
N GLY A 487 14.76 -11.37 -20.42
CA GLY A 487 16.08 -11.95 -20.48
C GLY A 487 16.09 -13.26 -21.25
N ARG A 488 16.35 -13.19 -22.53
CA ARG A 488 16.61 -14.41 -23.34
C ARG A 488 17.97 -15.03 -23.01
N PHE A 489 18.86 -14.28 -22.34
CA PHE A 489 20.23 -14.70 -22.01
C PHE A 489 20.67 -14.09 -20.66
N GLY A 490 21.53 -14.81 -19.91
CA GLY A 490 22.16 -14.35 -18.68
C GLY A 490 21.39 -14.69 -17.39
N GLU A 491 21.83 -14.13 -16.27
CA GLU A 491 21.31 -14.38 -14.91
C GLU A 491 19.82 -14.03 -14.71
N LEU A 492 19.23 -13.21 -15.59
CA LEU A 492 17.83 -12.79 -15.52
C LEU A 492 16.88 -13.63 -16.40
N LYS A 493 17.33 -14.79 -16.90
CA LYS A 493 16.46 -15.70 -17.64
C LYS A 493 15.35 -16.21 -16.72
N GLY A 494 14.09 -16.06 -17.15
CA GLY A 494 12.92 -16.46 -16.34
C GLY A 494 12.40 -15.37 -15.38
N HIS A 495 13.07 -14.23 -15.26
CA HIS A 495 12.62 -13.14 -14.37
C HIS A 495 11.69 -12.16 -15.08
N LEU A 496 10.66 -11.71 -14.38
CA LEU A 496 9.68 -10.71 -14.84
C LEU A 496 9.78 -9.44 -13.99
N ASN A 497 9.98 -8.29 -14.64
CA ASN A 497 9.95 -6.99 -13.95
C ASN A 497 8.50 -6.55 -13.72
N LEU A 498 7.94 -6.89 -12.56
CA LEU A 498 6.56 -6.55 -12.20
C LEU A 498 6.36 -5.04 -11.96
N LYS A 499 7.40 -4.28 -11.59
CA LYS A 499 7.32 -2.81 -11.54
C LYS A 499 6.93 -2.24 -12.91
N LYS A 500 7.52 -2.77 -13.99
CA LYS A 500 7.22 -2.33 -15.37
C LYS A 500 5.96 -2.98 -15.94
N ALA A 501 5.76 -4.27 -15.69
CA ALA A 501 4.72 -5.06 -16.32
C ALA A 501 3.33 -4.93 -15.65
N GLY A 502 3.27 -4.65 -14.36
CA GLY A 502 2.04 -4.60 -13.58
C GLY A 502 1.82 -3.26 -12.86
N LEU A 503 2.77 -2.85 -12.00
CA LEU A 503 2.56 -1.65 -11.17
C LEU A 503 2.48 -0.36 -12.00
N ARG A 504 3.40 -0.15 -12.95
CA ARG A 504 3.41 1.06 -13.80
C ARG A 504 2.15 1.21 -14.65
N PRO A 505 1.62 0.19 -15.34
CA PRO A 505 0.37 0.29 -16.09
C PRO A 505 -0.80 0.77 -15.24
N VAL A 506 -1.00 0.18 -14.06
CA VAL A 506 -2.09 0.57 -13.16
C VAL A 506 -1.88 1.98 -12.60
N ALA A 507 -0.68 2.29 -12.11
CA ALA A 507 -0.37 3.62 -11.57
C ALA A 507 -0.49 4.73 -12.62
N SER A 508 -0.11 4.46 -13.89
CA SER A 508 -0.24 5.42 -14.98
C SER A 508 -1.70 5.68 -15.32
N LEU A 509 -2.53 4.63 -15.39
CA LEU A 509 -3.96 4.75 -15.60
C LEU A 509 -4.65 5.48 -14.44
N ALA A 510 -4.37 5.10 -13.21
CA ALA A 510 -4.91 5.74 -12.00
C ALA A 510 -4.58 7.24 -11.95
N ARG A 511 -3.37 7.63 -12.39
CA ARG A 511 -2.94 9.04 -12.49
C ARG A 511 -3.74 9.81 -13.53
N ALA A 512 -3.98 9.21 -14.70
CA ALA A 512 -4.78 9.84 -15.74
C ALA A 512 -6.24 10.02 -15.32
N LEU A 513 -6.81 9.02 -14.68
CA LEU A 513 -8.17 9.09 -14.15
C LEU A 513 -8.27 10.09 -12.99
N ALA A 514 -7.30 10.14 -12.09
CA ALA A 514 -7.22 11.13 -11.01
C ALA A 514 -7.15 12.57 -11.56
N LEU A 515 -6.40 12.79 -12.64
CA LEU A 515 -6.40 14.09 -13.32
C LEU A 515 -7.81 14.46 -13.79
N ARG A 516 -8.56 13.52 -14.36
CA ARG A 516 -9.95 13.76 -14.83
C ARG A 516 -10.95 14.01 -13.70
N THR A 517 -10.68 13.55 -12.49
CA THR A 517 -11.50 13.87 -11.30
C THR A 517 -11.16 15.23 -10.67
N GLY A 518 -10.05 15.85 -11.08
CA GLY A 518 -9.54 17.09 -10.51
C GLY A 518 -8.76 16.92 -9.20
N ASP A 519 -8.73 15.71 -8.61
CA ASP A 519 -7.94 15.39 -7.41
C ASP A 519 -6.86 14.34 -7.72
N THR A 520 -5.62 14.80 -7.76
CA THR A 520 -4.43 13.98 -8.05
C THR A 520 -3.71 13.48 -6.80
N THR A 521 -4.28 13.70 -5.60
CA THR A 521 -3.66 13.29 -4.34
C THR A 521 -3.79 11.77 -4.08
N GLY A 522 -3.11 11.29 -3.04
CA GLY A 522 -3.24 9.93 -2.54
C GLY A 522 -2.47 8.87 -3.34
N SER A 523 -2.63 7.62 -2.89
CA SER A 523 -2.05 6.43 -3.50
C SER A 523 -2.72 6.05 -4.82
N THR A 524 -2.17 5.06 -5.50
CA THR A 524 -2.79 4.48 -6.70
C THR A 524 -4.19 3.92 -6.40
N VAL A 525 -4.37 3.29 -5.23
CA VAL A 525 -5.67 2.74 -4.80
C VAL A 525 -6.68 3.86 -4.55
N ASP A 526 -6.33 4.91 -3.81
CA ASP A 526 -7.21 6.06 -3.55
C ASP A 526 -7.68 6.73 -4.85
N ARG A 527 -6.79 6.80 -5.83
CA ARG A 527 -7.10 7.38 -7.16
C ARG A 527 -8.10 6.51 -7.95
N LEU A 528 -7.98 5.18 -7.86
CA LEU A 528 -8.93 4.25 -8.49
C LEU A 528 -10.30 4.32 -7.81
N ASP A 529 -10.37 4.44 -6.48
CA ASP A 529 -11.62 4.62 -5.75
C ASP A 529 -12.32 5.91 -6.15
N ARG A 530 -11.59 7.02 -6.26
CA ARG A 530 -12.17 8.29 -6.76
C ARG A 530 -12.60 8.20 -8.23
N ALA A 531 -11.85 7.49 -9.06
CA ALA A 531 -12.24 7.27 -10.45
C ALA A 531 -13.55 6.48 -10.56
N HIS A 532 -13.75 5.47 -9.69
CA HIS A 532 -15.00 4.75 -9.57
C HIS A 532 -16.13 5.68 -9.09
N ALA A 533 -15.93 6.41 -8.01
CA ALA A 533 -16.92 7.34 -7.46
C ALA A 533 -17.34 8.43 -8.49
N ALA A 534 -16.43 8.82 -9.39
CA ALA A 534 -16.70 9.76 -10.48
C ALA A 534 -17.29 9.11 -11.75
N GLY A 535 -17.52 7.78 -11.75
CA GLY A 535 -18.11 7.05 -12.88
C GLY A 535 -17.18 6.73 -14.06
N TRP A 536 -15.85 6.97 -13.93
CA TRP A 536 -14.86 6.62 -14.95
C TRP A 536 -14.55 5.11 -15.01
N LEU A 537 -14.74 4.41 -13.88
CA LEU A 537 -14.61 2.97 -13.74
C LEU A 537 -15.91 2.42 -13.12
N ASN A 538 -16.36 1.28 -13.57
CA ASN A 538 -17.34 0.52 -12.79
C ASN A 538 -16.66 -0.16 -11.60
N ILE A 539 -17.46 -0.74 -10.69
CA ILE A 539 -16.93 -1.36 -9.45
C ILE A 539 -15.99 -2.52 -9.75
N ASP A 540 -16.34 -3.37 -10.73
CA ASP A 540 -15.53 -4.55 -11.07
C ASP A 540 -14.18 -4.17 -11.68
N GLU A 541 -14.15 -3.12 -12.51
CA GLU A 541 -12.91 -2.58 -13.07
C GLU A 541 -12.00 -1.99 -12.00
N ALA A 542 -12.57 -1.20 -11.09
CA ALA A 542 -11.81 -0.60 -10.00
C ALA A 542 -11.21 -1.69 -9.08
N GLU A 543 -12.03 -2.67 -8.66
CA GLU A 543 -11.57 -3.78 -7.82
C GLU A 543 -10.55 -4.67 -8.55
N SER A 544 -10.76 -4.96 -9.84
CA SER A 544 -9.80 -5.71 -10.64
C SER A 544 -8.45 -5.03 -10.76
N LEU A 545 -8.41 -3.71 -10.99
CA LEU A 545 -7.17 -2.93 -11.06
C LEU A 545 -6.48 -2.86 -9.69
N LYS A 546 -7.24 -2.66 -8.61
CA LYS A 546 -6.70 -2.66 -7.24
C LYS A 546 -6.13 -4.03 -6.87
N GLY A 547 -6.84 -5.11 -7.20
CA GLY A 547 -6.39 -6.48 -7.00
C GLY A 547 -5.11 -6.80 -7.78
N ALA A 548 -5.06 -6.40 -9.06
CA ALA A 548 -3.88 -6.56 -9.90
C ALA A 548 -2.66 -5.79 -9.35
N PHE A 549 -2.88 -4.56 -8.89
CA PHE A 549 -1.84 -3.74 -8.29
C PHE A 549 -1.32 -4.35 -6.99
N ARG A 550 -2.23 -4.79 -6.10
CA ARG A 550 -1.87 -5.48 -4.85
C ARG A 550 -1.01 -6.71 -5.10
N LEU A 551 -1.46 -7.60 -5.97
CA LEU A 551 -0.73 -8.83 -6.29
C LEU A 551 0.68 -8.54 -6.79
N CYS A 552 0.82 -7.63 -7.76
CA CYS A 552 2.13 -7.28 -8.29
C CYS A 552 3.04 -6.64 -7.23
N TYR A 553 2.47 -5.81 -6.35
CA TYR A 553 3.20 -5.13 -5.29
C TYR A 553 3.70 -6.12 -4.22
N GLU A 554 2.83 -7.02 -3.80
CA GLU A 554 3.12 -8.09 -2.83
C GLU A 554 4.22 -9.02 -3.33
N LEU A 555 4.10 -9.53 -4.57
CA LEU A 555 5.11 -10.43 -5.16
C LEU A 555 6.50 -9.78 -5.25
N VAL A 556 6.57 -8.49 -5.58
CA VAL A 556 7.86 -7.78 -5.63
C VAL A 556 8.40 -7.55 -4.23
N LEU A 557 7.56 -7.14 -3.27
CA LEU A 557 8.00 -6.93 -1.89
C LEU A 557 8.50 -8.23 -1.27
N ASP A 558 7.80 -9.35 -1.47
CA ASP A 558 8.24 -10.66 -0.97
C ASP A 558 9.63 -11.00 -1.49
N GLU A 559 9.86 -10.92 -2.82
CA GLU A 559 11.20 -11.18 -3.39
C GLU A 559 12.26 -10.22 -2.83
N GLN A 560 11.92 -8.95 -2.60
CA GLN A 560 12.83 -7.98 -2.02
C GLN A 560 13.16 -8.29 -0.56
N ILE A 561 12.17 -8.70 0.23
CA ILE A 561 12.37 -9.15 1.62
C ILE A 561 13.25 -10.41 1.66
N GLN A 562 12.98 -11.40 0.79
CA GLN A 562 13.80 -12.59 0.69
C GLN A 562 15.23 -12.27 0.21
N ALA A 563 15.40 -11.28 -0.66
CA ALA A 563 16.71 -10.81 -1.07
C ALA A 563 17.49 -10.18 0.10
N ILE A 564 16.83 -9.33 0.91
CA ILE A 564 17.45 -8.72 2.11
C ILE A 564 17.85 -9.80 3.12
N LYS A 565 16.95 -10.76 3.41
CA LYS A 565 17.24 -11.88 4.34
C LYS A 565 18.40 -12.76 3.88
N GLY A 566 18.56 -12.90 2.56
CA GLY A 566 19.62 -13.68 1.94
C GLY A 566 20.87 -12.90 1.56
N ASP A 567 21.00 -11.64 1.97
CA ASP A 567 22.09 -10.73 1.58
C ASP A 567 22.35 -10.71 0.06
N ARG A 568 21.24 -10.66 -0.72
CA ARG A 568 21.24 -10.59 -2.18
C ARG A 568 20.87 -9.19 -2.66
N GLU A 569 21.22 -8.88 -3.89
CA GLU A 569 20.82 -7.63 -4.53
C GLU A 569 19.29 -7.50 -4.59
N ILE A 570 18.76 -6.35 -4.14
CA ILE A 570 17.34 -6.05 -4.11
C ILE A 570 16.90 -5.59 -5.51
N ARG A 571 16.05 -6.36 -6.17
CA ARG A 571 15.54 -6.09 -7.53
C ARG A 571 14.02 -5.97 -7.55
N SER A 572 13.46 -5.35 -8.60
CA SER A 572 12.01 -5.32 -8.86
C SER A 572 11.58 -6.41 -9.85
N THR A 573 12.36 -7.48 -9.93
CA THR A 573 12.10 -8.64 -10.79
C THR A 573 11.75 -9.85 -9.94
N VAL A 574 10.79 -10.62 -10.40
CA VAL A 574 10.33 -11.86 -9.76
C VAL A 574 10.67 -13.02 -10.69
N ASP A 575 11.22 -14.10 -10.13
CA ASP A 575 11.47 -15.34 -10.84
C ASP A 575 10.12 -16.08 -11.04
N VAL A 576 9.64 -16.09 -12.28
CA VAL A 576 8.34 -16.70 -12.60
C VAL A 576 8.32 -18.22 -12.38
N ASP A 577 9.47 -18.87 -12.47
CA ASP A 577 9.57 -20.31 -12.26
C ASP A 577 9.43 -20.70 -10.77
N LYS A 578 9.72 -19.76 -9.86
CA LYS A 578 9.50 -19.95 -8.42
C LYS A 578 8.09 -19.64 -7.95
N LEU A 579 7.29 -18.93 -8.76
CA LEU A 579 5.89 -18.71 -8.43
C LEU A 579 5.15 -20.05 -8.49
N ASP A 580 4.26 -20.27 -7.52
CA ASP A 580 3.36 -21.41 -7.57
C ASP A 580 2.33 -21.28 -8.72
N SER A 581 1.60 -22.36 -8.98
CA SER A 581 0.63 -22.41 -10.07
C SER A 581 -0.51 -21.41 -9.89
N LEU A 582 -0.91 -21.13 -8.64
CA LEU A 582 -1.96 -20.17 -8.28
C LEU A 582 -1.49 -18.75 -8.50
N GLN A 583 -0.31 -18.40 -7.99
CA GLN A 583 0.31 -17.09 -8.20
C GLN A 583 0.48 -16.77 -9.69
N ARG A 584 0.95 -17.75 -10.48
CA ARG A 584 1.06 -17.61 -11.95
C ARG A 584 -0.29 -17.37 -12.62
N ARG A 585 -1.35 -18.05 -12.18
CA ARG A 585 -2.71 -17.88 -12.71
C ARG A 585 -3.25 -16.49 -12.34
N HIS A 586 -3.16 -16.09 -11.07
CA HIS A 586 -3.60 -14.76 -10.62
C HIS A 586 -2.86 -13.65 -11.34
N LEU A 587 -1.55 -13.81 -11.56
CA LEU A 587 -0.77 -12.83 -12.31
C LEU A 587 -1.23 -12.71 -13.77
N ARG A 588 -1.62 -13.84 -14.40
CA ARG A 588 -2.23 -13.81 -15.74
C ARG A 588 -3.59 -13.10 -15.76
N ALA A 589 -4.42 -13.40 -14.77
CA ALA A 589 -5.72 -12.75 -14.63
C ALA A 589 -5.55 -11.24 -14.41
N ALA A 590 -4.63 -10.85 -13.55
CA ALA A 590 -4.29 -9.44 -13.30
C ALA A 590 -3.88 -8.71 -14.59
N PHE A 591 -2.99 -9.28 -15.40
CA PHE A 591 -2.58 -8.66 -16.66
C PHE A 591 -3.71 -8.59 -17.69
N ARG A 592 -4.57 -9.61 -17.76
CA ARG A 592 -5.77 -9.57 -18.60
C ARG A 592 -6.73 -8.47 -18.17
N ALA A 593 -7.00 -8.36 -16.86
CA ALA A 593 -7.87 -7.33 -16.33
C ALA A 593 -7.34 -5.92 -16.63
N ILE A 594 -6.03 -5.68 -16.44
CA ILE A 594 -5.42 -4.39 -16.80
C ILE A 594 -5.60 -4.09 -18.29
N ASN A 595 -5.30 -5.06 -19.16
CA ASN A 595 -5.44 -4.87 -20.62
C ASN A 595 -6.90 -4.60 -21.02
N GLN A 596 -7.87 -5.35 -20.49
CA GLN A 596 -9.30 -5.17 -20.76
C GLN A 596 -9.79 -3.77 -20.39
N VAL A 597 -9.44 -3.28 -19.20
CA VAL A 597 -9.81 -1.91 -18.77
C VAL A 597 -9.12 -0.87 -19.66
N GLN A 598 -7.85 -1.06 -20.01
CA GLN A 598 -7.12 -0.15 -20.90
C GLN A 598 -7.73 -0.14 -22.32
N GLU A 599 -8.17 -1.28 -22.84
CA GLU A 599 -8.82 -1.38 -24.15
C GLU A 599 -10.19 -0.69 -24.13
N ARG A 600 -11.02 -0.91 -23.11
CA ARG A 600 -12.28 -0.20 -22.97
C ARG A 600 -12.07 1.32 -22.94
N ILE A 601 -11.22 1.83 -22.07
CA ILE A 601 -10.95 3.26 -21.97
C ILE A 601 -10.37 3.82 -23.28
N SER A 602 -9.64 3.02 -24.04
CA SER A 602 -9.16 3.39 -25.37
C SER A 602 -10.28 3.46 -26.40
N SER A 603 -11.30 2.58 -26.33
CA SER A 603 -12.43 2.52 -27.26
C SER A 603 -13.49 3.59 -26.99
N ASP A 604 -13.75 3.95 -25.75
CA ASP A 604 -14.69 5.03 -25.39
C ASP A 604 -14.35 6.41 -26.00
N ARG A 605 -13.21 6.50 -26.68
CA ARG A 605 -12.75 7.69 -27.43
C ARG A 605 -13.56 8.00 -28.67
N TYR A 606 -14.19 7.02 -29.27
CA TYR A 606 -14.87 7.18 -30.57
C TYR A 606 -16.34 7.57 -30.41
N GLU A 607 -16.85 7.61 -29.15
CA GLU A 607 -18.26 7.89 -28.87
C GLU A 607 -18.50 9.24 -28.15
N GLN A 608 -17.47 10.02 -27.80
CA GLN A 608 -17.55 11.35 -27.19
C GLN A 608 -16.67 12.37 -27.94
#